data_2788d0008452c439d8c5712a9ea522c4
#
_entry.id   2788d0008452c439d8c5712a9ea522c4
#
_cell.length_a   1.000
_cell.length_b   1.000
_cell.length_c   1.000
_cell.angle_alpha   90.00
_cell.angle_beta   90.00
_cell.angle_gamma   90.00
#
_symmetry.space_group_name_H-M   'P 1'
#
loop_
_entity.id
_entity.type
_entity.pdbx_description
1 polymer ?
#
loop_
_entity_poly.entity_id
_entity_poly.type
_entity_poly.pdbx_seq_one_letter_code
_entity_poly.pdbx_strand_id
1 'polypeptide(L)'
;RQRQMCIRDSVDGAGNYLFADIKGEGQFVGINYYVHSPSPMWYGEGDDMIFIDGEEKASLLGTGTEDFFNTSWCPKTIFAHPYYGYARVNNDNGWLGRTHVYRFFISDPIYFEKSLKGTIEHGHNNNLTLDISSVAYWYQSEAGILPPAPPKADRTPKEFIRDQDMHRWRHEWRKNSGNGSKLWGNEVNEKPNT
;
A
#
# COMPACT_ATOMS: atom_id res chain seq x y z
N ARG A 1 13.00 -24.70 -4.42
CA ARG A 1 12.10 -24.64 -3.25
C ARG A 1 11.02 -23.64 -3.66
N GLN A 2 9.84 -24.15 -4.02
CA GLN A 2 8.66 -23.30 -4.05
C GLN A 2 8.53 -22.66 -2.66
N ARG A 3 8.56 -21.32 -2.60
CA ARG A 3 8.01 -20.63 -1.44
C ARG A 3 6.57 -21.11 -1.35
N GLN A 4 6.19 -21.69 -0.24
CA GLN A 4 4.79 -21.78 0.12
C GLN A 4 4.32 -20.32 0.24
N MET A 5 3.76 -19.80 -0.83
CA MET A 5 3.00 -18.57 -0.76
C MET A 5 1.87 -18.82 0.22
N CYS A 6 1.69 -17.86 1.08
CA CYS A 6 0.86 -17.96 2.27
C CYS A 6 -0.57 -18.32 1.92
N ILE A 7 -0.95 -19.55 2.24
CA ILE A 7 -2.33 -20.09 2.12
C ILE A 7 -3.26 -19.46 3.19
N ARG A 8 -2.83 -18.38 3.85
CA ARG A 8 -3.57 -17.75 4.96
C ARG A 8 -3.93 -16.32 4.75
N ASP A 9 -3.64 -15.73 3.58
CA ASP A 9 -4.03 -14.37 3.31
C ASP A 9 -5.53 -14.28 3.13
N SER A 10 -6.13 -13.22 3.66
CA SER A 10 -7.54 -12.91 3.44
C SER A 10 -7.78 -12.75 1.95
N VAL A 11 -8.68 -13.57 1.38
CA VAL A 11 -9.05 -13.46 -0.04
C VAL A 11 -10.23 -12.50 -0.27
N ASP A 12 -10.74 -11.88 0.79
CA ASP A 12 -11.87 -10.95 0.78
C ASP A 12 -11.45 -9.48 0.81
N GLY A 13 -10.15 -9.21 0.93
CA GLY A 13 -9.59 -7.87 1.02
C GLY A 13 -9.93 -7.12 2.30
N ALA A 14 -10.31 -7.82 3.36
CA ALA A 14 -10.60 -7.20 4.65
C ALA A 14 -9.33 -6.56 5.26
N GLY A 15 -9.44 -5.28 5.61
CA GLY A 15 -8.31 -4.51 6.15
C GLY A 15 -7.37 -3.92 5.11
N ASN A 16 -7.48 -4.27 3.84
CA ASN A 16 -6.64 -3.75 2.77
C ASN A 16 -6.89 -2.26 2.49
N TYR A 17 -5.88 -1.59 1.97
CA TYR A 17 -6.04 -0.25 1.41
C TYR A 17 -6.92 -0.29 0.17
N LEU A 18 -8.03 0.45 0.17
CA LEU A 18 -8.95 0.57 -0.94
C LEU A 18 -8.45 1.66 -1.91
N PHE A 19 -8.02 1.29 -3.11
CA PHE A 19 -7.58 2.25 -4.12
C PHE A 19 -8.63 2.55 -5.20
N ALA A 20 -9.64 1.68 -5.37
CA ALA A 20 -10.74 1.88 -6.31
C ALA A 20 -12.03 1.24 -5.79
N ASP A 21 -13.15 1.96 -5.86
CA ASP A 21 -14.52 1.45 -5.68
C ASP A 21 -15.41 2.13 -6.72
N ILE A 22 -15.60 1.44 -7.83
CA ILE A 22 -16.26 1.95 -9.03
C ILE A 22 -17.56 1.21 -9.23
N LYS A 23 -18.64 1.95 -9.49
CA LYS A 23 -19.96 1.39 -9.81
C LYS A 23 -20.35 1.75 -11.23
N GLY A 24 -20.90 0.80 -11.96
CA GLY A 24 -21.28 0.93 -13.38
C GLY A 24 -20.35 0.12 -14.28
N GLU A 25 -20.48 0.27 -15.57
CA GLU A 25 -19.72 -0.41 -16.62
C GLU A 25 -18.50 0.43 -17.03
N GLY A 26 -17.36 -0.21 -17.23
CA GLY A 26 -16.16 0.51 -17.63
C GLY A 26 -14.90 -0.34 -17.75
N GLN A 27 -13.76 0.34 -17.74
CA GLN A 27 -12.45 -0.28 -17.76
C GLN A 27 -11.47 0.49 -16.87
N PHE A 28 -10.82 -0.22 -15.97
CA PHE A 28 -9.73 0.31 -15.15
C PHE A 28 -8.44 0.31 -15.97
N VAL A 29 -7.77 1.46 -16.01
CA VAL A 29 -6.62 1.67 -16.91
C VAL A 29 -5.35 2.12 -16.18
N GLY A 30 -5.37 2.28 -14.88
CA GLY A 30 -4.12 2.60 -14.19
C GLY A 30 -4.25 3.14 -12.78
N ILE A 31 -3.11 3.26 -12.16
CA ILE A 31 -2.97 3.76 -10.80
C ILE A 31 -1.61 4.43 -10.61
N ASN A 32 -1.62 5.57 -9.95
CA ASN A 32 -0.49 6.10 -9.21
C ASN A 32 -0.63 5.73 -7.74
N TYR A 33 0.41 5.19 -7.16
CA TYR A 33 0.42 4.71 -5.78
C TYR A 33 1.60 5.28 -5.02
N TYR A 34 1.32 5.85 -3.90
CA TYR A 34 2.30 6.52 -3.06
C TYR A 34 2.29 5.93 -1.67
N VAL A 35 3.46 5.56 -1.18
CA VAL A 35 3.67 5.03 0.16
C VAL A 35 4.61 5.94 0.93
N HIS A 36 4.24 6.29 2.15
CA HIS A 36 5.10 6.88 3.14
C HIS A 36 5.23 5.91 4.32
N SER A 37 6.36 5.21 4.37
CA SER A 37 6.61 4.18 5.38
C SER A 37 7.34 4.74 6.59
N PRO A 38 6.83 4.53 7.81
CA PRO A 38 7.56 4.84 9.04
C PRO A 38 8.57 3.75 9.43
N SER A 39 8.65 2.67 8.64
CA SER A 39 9.46 1.50 8.93
C SER A 39 10.49 1.25 7.84
N PRO A 40 11.70 0.80 8.19
CA PRO A 40 12.68 0.35 7.21
C PRO A 40 12.33 -1.01 6.57
N MET A 41 11.27 -1.67 7.05
CA MET A 41 10.84 -2.96 6.51
C MET A 41 10.22 -2.79 5.11
N TRP A 42 10.41 -3.82 4.29
CA TRP A 42 9.79 -3.89 2.98
C TRP A 42 8.26 -4.03 3.11
N TYR A 43 7.53 -3.21 2.39
CA TYR A 43 6.06 -3.17 2.41
C TYR A 43 5.42 -3.95 1.24
N GLY A 44 6.19 -4.31 0.24
CA GLY A 44 5.70 -4.79 -1.05
C GLY A 44 5.30 -6.27 -1.09
N GLU A 45 5.31 -6.97 0.05
CA GLU A 45 4.76 -8.33 0.16
C GLU A 45 3.22 -8.35 0.27
N GLY A 46 2.58 -7.17 0.24
CA GLY A 46 1.13 -7.05 0.32
C GLY A 46 0.46 -7.31 -1.01
N ASP A 47 -0.47 -8.26 -1.05
CA ASP A 47 -1.15 -8.70 -2.26
C ASP A 47 -2.18 -7.67 -2.75
N ASP A 48 -2.24 -7.50 -4.06
CA ASP A 48 -3.33 -6.78 -4.71
C ASP A 48 -4.51 -7.70 -4.95
N MET A 49 -5.71 -7.17 -4.78
CA MET A 49 -6.95 -7.91 -4.98
C MET A 49 -7.94 -7.05 -5.75
N ILE A 50 -8.39 -7.56 -6.90
CA ILE A 50 -9.39 -6.89 -7.72
C ILE A 50 -10.63 -7.77 -7.80
N PHE A 51 -11.76 -7.21 -7.37
CA PHE A 51 -13.08 -7.84 -7.37
C PHE A 51 -13.90 -7.22 -8.50
N ILE A 52 -14.34 -8.03 -9.43
CA ILE A 52 -15.11 -7.61 -10.60
C ILE A 52 -16.57 -8.01 -10.38
N ASP A 53 -17.48 -7.08 -10.71
CA ASP A 53 -18.94 -7.29 -10.78
C ASP A 53 -19.60 -7.86 -9.53
N GLY A 54 -18.98 -7.59 -8.36
CA GLY A 54 -19.51 -7.99 -7.07
C GLY A 54 -19.13 -9.39 -6.61
N GLU A 55 -18.10 -9.99 -7.22
CA GLU A 55 -17.59 -11.28 -6.74
C GLU A 55 -17.11 -11.19 -5.28
N GLU A 56 -17.39 -12.24 -4.51
CA GLU A 56 -17.02 -12.33 -3.10
C GLU A 56 -15.52 -12.61 -2.91
N LYS A 57 -14.91 -13.28 -3.88
CA LYS A 57 -13.47 -13.56 -3.92
C LYS A 57 -12.84 -12.70 -5.00
N ALA A 58 -11.58 -12.36 -4.81
CA ALA A 58 -10.85 -11.59 -5.80
C ALA A 58 -10.85 -12.31 -7.16
N SER A 59 -11.34 -11.64 -8.19
CA SER A 59 -11.29 -12.10 -9.58
C SER A 59 -9.86 -12.15 -10.08
N LEU A 60 -9.05 -11.18 -9.64
CA LEU A 60 -7.61 -11.15 -9.83
C LEU A 60 -6.95 -11.03 -8.46
N LEU A 61 -6.12 -12.01 -8.13
CA LEU A 61 -5.33 -12.05 -6.92
C LEU A 61 -3.85 -11.96 -7.30
N GLY A 62 -3.20 -10.90 -6.84
CA GLY A 62 -1.76 -10.70 -7.03
C GLY A 62 -0.90 -11.44 -6.03
N THR A 63 0.38 -11.19 -6.10
CA THR A 63 1.42 -11.83 -5.30
C THR A 63 2.32 -10.84 -4.57
N GLY A 64 1.99 -9.58 -4.63
CA GLY A 64 2.70 -8.51 -3.96
C GLY A 64 2.61 -7.17 -4.67
N THR A 65 2.72 -6.10 -3.91
CA THR A 65 2.71 -4.73 -4.43
C THR A 65 3.77 -4.53 -5.53
N GLU A 66 4.96 -5.07 -5.36
CA GLU A 66 6.02 -4.94 -6.38
C GLU A 66 5.65 -5.62 -7.69
N ASP A 67 5.03 -6.81 -7.62
CA ASP A 67 4.60 -7.58 -8.78
C ASP A 67 3.45 -6.88 -9.50
N PHE A 68 2.49 -6.34 -8.73
CA PHE A 68 1.40 -5.52 -9.27
C PHE A 68 1.94 -4.34 -10.09
N PHE A 69 3.03 -3.72 -9.69
CA PHE A 69 3.66 -2.61 -10.39
C PHE A 69 4.76 -3.03 -11.38
N ASN A 70 4.74 -4.29 -11.86
CA ASN A 70 5.68 -4.86 -12.84
C ASN A 70 7.15 -4.77 -12.43
N THR A 71 7.43 -5.03 -11.18
CA THR A 71 8.78 -5.10 -10.64
C THR A 71 8.99 -6.36 -9.82
N SER A 72 10.18 -6.52 -9.26
CA SER A 72 10.52 -7.63 -8.39
C SER A 72 11.72 -7.29 -7.53
N TRP A 73 11.94 -8.07 -6.47
CA TRP A 73 13.14 -8.00 -5.64
C TRP A 73 13.33 -6.65 -4.95
N CYS A 74 12.26 -6.07 -4.40
CA CYS A 74 12.31 -4.84 -3.62
C CYS A 74 13.07 -3.73 -4.35
N PRO A 75 12.57 -3.18 -5.45
CA PRO A 75 13.31 -2.24 -6.31
C PRO A 75 13.74 -1.00 -5.55
N LYS A 76 15.05 -0.71 -5.59
CA LYS A 76 15.68 0.46 -4.93
C LYS A 76 16.16 1.53 -5.91
N THR A 77 15.88 1.37 -7.17
CA THR A 77 16.34 2.28 -8.22
C THR A 77 15.16 2.97 -8.85
N ILE A 78 15.27 4.29 -9.04
CA ILE A 78 14.30 5.06 -9.81
C ILE A 78 14.40 4.63 -11.27
N PHE A 79 13.25 4.32 -11.86
CA PHE A 79 13.13 4.08 -13.29
C PHE A 79 11.74 4.50 -13.79
N ALA A 80 11.63 4.79 -15.08
CA ALA A 80 10.38 5.17 -15.71
C ALA A 80 10.28 4.51 -17.09
N HIS A 81 9.18 3.80 -17.29
CA HIS A 81 8.73 3.29 -18.57
C HIS A 81 7.39 3.93 -18.94
N PRO A 82 6.93 3.87 -20.19
CA PRO A 82 5.67 4.50 -20.59
C PRO A 82 4.47 4.08 -19.75
N TYR A 83 4.42 2.82 -19.30
CA TYR A 83 3.25 2.25 -18.63
C TYR A 83 3.48 1.86 -17.17
N TYR A 84 4.71 1.85 -16.69
CA TYR A 84 5.02 1.54 -15.29
C TYR A 84 6.36 2.12 -14.87
N GLY A 85 6.55 2.28 -13.57
CA GLY A 85 7.82 2.74 -13.04
C GLY A 85 7.77 3.09 -11.56
N TYR A 86 8.97 3.22 -11.00
CA TYR A 86 9.21 3.79 -9.68
C TYR A 86 9.76 5.20 -9.85
N ALA A 87 8.87 6.19 -9.76
CA ALA A 87 9.23 7.60 -9.92
C ALA A 87 9.97 8.16 -8.71
N ARG A 88 9.84 7.49 -7.57
CA ARG A 88 10.55 7.84 -6.34
C ARG A 88 10.79 6.59 -5.51
N VAL A 89 12.02 6.44 -5.06
CA VAL A 89 12.43 5.42 -4.08
C VAL A 89 13.27 6.11 -3.02
N ASN A 90 13.03 5.80 -1.75
CA ASN A 90 13.90 6.24 -0.67
C ASN A 90 14.90 5.13 -0.36
N ASN A 91 16.20 5.46 -0.42
CA ASN A 91 17.28 4.47 -0.31
C ASN A 91 18.08 4.55 0.99
N ASP A 92 17.74 5.48 1.90
CA ASP A 92 18.62 5.78 3.03
C ASP A 92 18.62 4.68 4.11
N ASN A 93 17.45 4.31 4.63
CA ASN A 93 17.32 3.30 5.68
C ASN A 93 16.29 2.22 5.29
N GLY A 94 16.69 1.31 4.42
CA GLY A 94 15.77 0.30 3.91
C GLY A 94 14.63 0.96 3.13
N TRP A 95 13.40 0.78 3.61
CA TRP A 95 12.18 1.33 2.98
C TRP A 95 11.52 2.45 3.78
N LEU A 96 12.24 2.98 4.76
CA LEU A 96 11.82 4.17 5.48
C LEU A 96 11.65 5.35 4.52
N GLY A 97 10.53 6.07 4.62
CA GLY A 97 10.29 7.29 3.84
C GLY A 97 9.34 7.06 2.68
N ARG A 98 9.57 7.71 1.56
CA ARG A 98 8.59 7.88 0.50
C ARG A 98 8.92 7.11 -0.75
N THR A 99 7.97 6.33 -1.24
CA THR A 99 8.02 5.66 -2.54
C THR A 99 6.83 6.12 -3.39
N HIS A 100 7.05 6.30 -4.66
CA HIS A 100 5.99 6.59 -5.64
C HIS A 100 6.14 5.66 -6.82
N VAL A 101 5.11 4.92 -7.11
CA VAL A 101 5.07 3.92 -8.17
C VAL A 101 3.80 4.09 -9.00
N TYR A 102 3.86 3.71 -10.26
CA TYR A 102 2.70 3.79 -11.16
C TYR A 102 2.65 2.61 -12.12
N ARG A 103 1.43 2.27 -12.53
CA ARG A 103 1.15 1.33 -13.61
C ARG A 103 -0.08 1.76 -14.39
N PHE A 104 0.02 1.67 -15.73
CA PHE A 104 -1.07 1.91 -16.66
C PHE A 104 -1.33 0.67 -17.50
N PHE A 105 -2.58 0.20 -17.49
CA PHE A 105 -3.09 -0.97 -18.20
C PHE A 105 -3.69 -0.53 -19.54
N ILE A 106 -2.88 0.04 -20.44
CA ILE A 106 -3.38 0.61 -21.69
C ILE A 106 -3.64 -0.46 -22.73
N SER A 107 -2.76 -1.47 -22.80
CA SER A 107 -2.89 -2.60 -23.73
C SER A 107 -3.77 -3.73 -23.17
N ASP A 108 -3.96 -3.78 -21.88
CA ASP A 108 -4.63 -4.83 -21.14
C ASP A 108 -5.55 -4.29 -20.01
N PRO A 109 -6.52 -3.41 -20.35
CA PRO A 109 -7.42 -2.83 -19.35
C PRO A 109 -8.23 -3.90 -18.63
N ILE A 110 -8.58 -3.63 -17.37
CA ILE A 110 -9.44 -4.52 -16.59
C ILE A 110 -10.87 -4.08 -16.77
N TYR A 111 -11.65 -4.86 -17.50
CA TYR A 111 -13.06 -4.58 -17.80
C TYR A 111 -13.98 -5.00 -16.66
N PHE A 112 -15.06 -4.26 -16.48
CA PHE A 112 -16.14 -4.58 -15.56
C PHE A 112 -17.48 -4.10 -16.12
N GLU A 113 -18.56 -4.86 -15.85
CA GLU A 113 -19.92 -4.57 -16.34
C GLU A 113 -20.79 -3.90 -15.28
N LYS A 114 -20.53 -4.14 -14.00
CA LYS A 114 -21.33 -3.62 -12.87
C LYS A 114 -20.52 -2.87 -11.85
N SER A 115 -19.33 -3.34 -11.55
CA SER A 115 -18.46 -2.71 -10.55
C SER A 115 -17.04 -3.23 -10.60
N LEU A 116 -16.11 -2.41 -10.10
CA LEU A 116 -14.76 -2.84 -9.78
C LEU A 116 -14.38 -2.32 -8.39
N LYS A 117 -13.93 -3.23 -7.51
CA LYS A 117 -13.30 -2.89 -6.24
C LYS A 117 -11.85 -3.33 -6.30
N GLY A 118 -10.92 -2.38 -6.13
CA GLY A 118 -9.49 -2.65 -6.11
C GLY A 118 -8.90 -2.35 -4.75
N THR A 119 -8.19 -3.32 -4.17
CA THR A 119 -7.54 -3.21 -2.86
C THR A 119 -6.11 -3.71 -2.92
N ILE A 120 -5.29 -3.30 -1.96
CA ILE A 120 -3.92 -3.78 -1.80
C ILE A 120 -3.58 -3.85 -0.32
N GLU A 121 -2.88 -4.89 0.08
CA GLU A 121 -2.39 -5.05 1.45
C GLU A 121 -1.26 -4.05 1.75
N HIS A 122 -1.12 -3.70 3.00
CA HIS A 122 -0.01 -2.85 3.48
C HIS A 122 1.03 -3.68 4.26
N GLY A 123 1.93 -4.31 3.51
CA GLY A 123 2.79 -5.40 3.97
C GLY A 123 2.05 -6.73 3.98
N HIS A 124 2.76 -7.79 4.25
CA HIS A 124 2.19 -9.13 4.31
C HIS A 124 1.07 -9.23 5.37
N ASN A 125 -0.13 -9.66 4.96
CA ASN A 125 -1.30 -9.73 5.84
C ASN A 125 -1.61 -8.41 6.58
N ASN A 126 -1.39 -7.28 5.96
CA ASN A 126 -1.64 -5.96 6.55
C ASN A 126 -0.84 -5.69 7.85
N ASN A 127 0.36 -6.25 7.97
CA ASN A 127 1.16 -6.17 9.20
C ASN A 127 1.91 -4.83 9.39
N LEU A 128 1.87 -3.94 8.42
CA LEU A 128 2.53 -2.64 8.49
C LEU A 128 1.53 -1.50 8.60
N THR A 129 1.87 -0.49 9.38
CA THR A 129 1.16 0.79 9.37
C THR A 129 1.86 1.74 8.40
N LEU A 130 1.18 2.07 7.31
CA LEU A 130 1.69 2.92 6.24
C LEU A 130 0.77 4.13 6.03
N ASP A 131 1.33 5.23 5.56
CA ASP A 131 0.57 6.34 5.01
C ASP A 131 0.53 6.18 3.49
N ILE A 132 -0.64 5.79 2.98
CA ILE A 132 -0.84 5.46 1.58
C ILE A 132 -1.77 6.49 0.94
N SER A 133 -1.46 6.86 -0.29
CA SER A 133 -2.37 7.60 -1.15
C SER A 133 -2.26 7.10 -2.58
N SER A 134 -3.38 7.18 -3.32
CA SER A 134 -3.41 6.74 -4.70
C SER A 134 -4.33 7.61 -5.55
N VAL A 135 -4.11 7.54 -6.86
CA VAL A 135 -5.03 8.04 -7.88
C VAL A 135 -5.28 6.90 -8.86
N ALA A 136 -6.51 6.42 -8.87
CA ALA A 136 -6.97 5.41 -9.82
C ALA A 136 -7.51 6.08 -11.09
N TYR A 137 -7.29 5.43 -12.24
CA TYR A 137 -7.74 5.90 -13.55
C TYR A 137 -8.60 4.85 -14.21
N TRP A 138 -9.76 5.28 -14.69
CA TRP A 138 -10.68 4.40 -15.43
C TRP A 138 -11.51 5.18 -16.44
N TYR A 139 -12.03 4.49 -17.43
CA TYR A 139 -13.08 4.97 -18.30
C TYR A 139 -14.41 4.30 -17.90
N GLN A 140 -15.49 5.03 -18.00
CA GLN A 140 -16.81 4.58 -17.61
C GLN A 140 -17.84 5.01 -18.66
N SER A 141 -18.82 4.14 -18.95
CA SER A 141 -19.86 4.42 -19.94
C SER A 141 -20.76 5.59 -19.56
N GLU A 142 -21.02 5.75 -18.26
CA GLU A 142 -21.80 6.86 -17.72
C GLU A 142 -21.05 7.52 -16.56
N ALA A 143 -21.29 8.82 -16.37
CA ALA A 143 -20.69 9.53 -15.25
C ALA A 143 -21.18 8.95 -13.91
N GLY A 144 -20.29 8.30 -13.19
CA GLY A 144 -20.57 7.76 -11.87
C GLY A 144 -20.65 8.86 -10.78
N ILE A 145 -21.30 8.52 -9.68
CA ILE A 145 -21.27 9.35 -8.49
C ILE A 145 -19.92 9.13 -7.80
N LEU A 146 -19.06 10.13 -7.89
CA LEU A 146 -17.78 10.08 -7.19
C LEU A 146 -18.00 10.32 -5.69
N PRO A 147 -17.24 9.63 -4.82
CA PRO A 147 -17.24 9.95 -3.40
C PRO A 147 -16.78 11.40 -3.21
N PRO A 148 -17.22 12.08 -2.14
CA PRO A 148 -16.74 13.42 -1.85
C PRO A 148 -15.22 13.42 -1.70
N ALA A 149 -14.57 14.49 -2.15
CA ALA A 149 -13.14 14.63 -1.98
C ALA A 149 -12.76 14.54 -0.50
N PRO A 150 -11.68 13.82 -0.15
CA PRO A 150 -11.21 13.77 1.23
C PRO A 150 -11.01 15.17 1.83
N PRO A 151 -11.15 15.35 3.14
CA PRO A 151 -10.88 16.61 3.81
C PRO A 151 -9.52 17.19 3.43
N LYS A 152 -9.39 18.52 3.43
CA LYS A 152 -8.14 19.18 3.04
C LYS A 152 -6.94 18.69 3.88
N ALA A 153 -7.15 18.42 5.16
CA ALA A 153 -6.10 17.89 6.04
C ALA A 153 -5.52 16.57 5.55
N ASP A 154 -6.38 15.68 5.02
CA ASP A 154 -5.95 14.38 4.50
C ASP A 154 -5.27 14.46 3.14
N ARG A 155 -5.50 15.55 2.39
CA ARG A 155 -4.87 15.83 1.11
C ARG A 155 -3.59 16.67 1.21
N THR A 156 -3.28 17.16 2.41
CA THR A 156 -2.07 17.94 2.64
C THR A 156 -0.89 17.00 2.83
N PRO A 157 0.25 17.22 2.13
CA PRO A 157 1.43 16.41 2.33
C PRO A 157 1.83 16.38 3.81
N LYS A 158 1.96 15.19 4.36
CA LYS A 158 2.43 15.01 5.74
C LYS A 158 3.93 15.31 5.82
N GLU A 159 4.39 15.70 6.99
CA GLU A 159 5.81 15.92 7.24
C GLU A 159 6.63 14.65 6.99
N PHE A 160 7.90 14.85 6.68
CA PHE A 160 8.83 13.72 6.59
C PHE A 160 8.93 13.02 7.95
N ILE A 161 8.78 11.71 7.92
CA ILE A 161 9.04 10.86 9.08
C ILE A 161 10.56 10.87 9.30
N ARG A 162 10.97 11.22 10.51
CA ARG A 162 12.37 11.25 10.95
C ARG A 162 12.65 10.03 11.82
N ASP A 163 13.90 9.65 11.94
CA ASP A 163 14.33 8.54 12.82
C ASP A 163 13.82 8.74 14.26
N GLN A 164 13.78 9.99 14.73
CA GLN A 164 13.23 10.36 16.05
C GLN A 164 11.75 10.03 16.19
N ASP A 165 10.97 10.21 15.13
CA ASP A 165 9.53 9.90 15.14
C ASP A 165 9.32 8.38 15.25
N MET A 166 10.15 7.59 14.59
CA MET A 166 10.13 6.13 14.71
C MET A 166 10.44 5.65 16.13
N HIS A 167 11.45 6.23 16.76
CA HIS A 167 11.78 5.91 18.14
C HIS A 167 10.64 6.26 19.09
N ARG A 168 10.03 7.43 18.92
CA ARG A 168 8.86 7.87 19.69
C ARG A 168 7.69 6.92 19.51
N TRP A 169 7.29 6.60 18.29
CA TRP A 169 6.16 5.72 18.01
C TRP A 169 6.38 4.29 18.51
N ARG A 170 7.59 3.77 18.34
CA ARG A 170 7.97 2.48 18.89
C ARG A 170 7.85 2.45 20.42
N HIS A 171 8.22 3.53 21.09
CA HIS A 171 8.07 3.67 22.54
C HIS A 171 6.59 3.76 22.96
N GLU A 172 5.80 4.55 22.24
CA GLU A 172 4.35 4.67 22.46
C GLU A 172 3.64 3.34 22.22
N TRP A 173 3.98 2.64 21.15
CA TRP A 173 3.44 1.32 20.84
C TRP A 173 3.74 0.32 21.96
N ARG A 174 4.96 0.29 22.47
CA ARG A 174 5.33 -0.57 23.59
C ARG A 174 4.54 -0.27 24.86
N LYS A 175 4.33 0.99 25.17
CA LYS A 175 3.49 1.39 26.30
C LYS A 175 2.05 0.91 26.16
N ASN A 176 1.49 1.07 24.97
CA ASN A 176 0.07 0.78 24.71
C ASN A 176 -0.22 -0.71 24.54
N SER A 177 0.76 -1.49 24.07
CA SER A 177 0.61 -2.94 23.84
C SER A 177 0.84 -3.81 25.09
N GLY A 178 1.06 -3.22 26.26
CA GLY A 178 1.37 -3.96 27.48
C GLY A 178 2.75 -4.64 27.51
N ASN A 179 3.53 -4.48 26.45
CA ASN A 179 4.88 -5.04 26.31
C ASN A 179 5.98 -4.09 26.86
N GLY A 180 5.60 -3.05 27.60
CA GLY A 180 6.51 -2.04 28.13
C GLY A 180 7.61 -2.59 29.07
N SER A 181 7.42 -3.80 29.60
CA SER A 181 8.43 -4.48 30.42
C SER A 181 9.47 -5.26 29.61
N LYS A 182 9.28 -5.45 28.31
CA LYS A 182 10.24 -6.13 27.43
C LYS A 182 11.10 -5.11 26.67
N LEU A 183 12.00 -4.47 27.39
CA LEU A 183 13.01 -3.59 26.81
C LEU A 183 14.13 -4.43 26.19
N TRP A 184 14.67 -3.99 25.07
CA TRP A 184 15.71 -4.70 24.34
C TRP A 184 17.05 -3.98 24.47
N GLY A 185 18.11 -4.72 24.78
CA GLY A 185 19.47 -4.20 24.76
C GLY A 185 19.68 -3.00 25.70
N ASN A 186 20.28 -1.93 25.21
CA ASN A 186 20.62 -0.74 25.99
C ASN A 186 19.42 0.05 26.52
N GLU A 187 18.21 -0.15 25.92
CA GLU A 187 16.98 0.53 26.37
C GLU A 187 16.58 0.15 27.81
N VAL A 188 17.08 -0.98 28.33
CA VAL A 188 16.85 -1.39 29.73
C VAL A 188 17.43 -0.39 30.72
N ASN A 189 18.44 0.37 30.32
CA ASN A 189 19.15 1.31 31.16
C ASN A 189 18.85 2.79 30.86
N GLU A 190 18.03 3.06 29.84
CA GLU A 190 17.63 4.43 29.54
C GLU A 190 16.59 4.92 30.55
N LYS A 191 16.97 5.96 31.32
CA LYS A 191 16.00 6.69 32.14
C LYS A 191 14.98 7.36 31.20
N PRO A 192 13.67 7.31 31.50
CA PRO A 192 12.70 8.08 30.75
C PRO A 192 13.10 9.55 30.77
N ASN A 193 13.28 10.15 29.61
CA ASN A 193 13.46 11.59 29.51
C ASN A 193 12.19 12.25 30.07
N THR A 194 12.36 12.91 31.21
CA THR A 194 11.35 13.74 31.86
C THR A 194 11.09 15.01 31.05
#